data_2679c5e21d1e49c495abba748e66824d
#
_entry.id   2679c5e21d1e49c495abba748e66824d
#
_cell.length_a   1.000
_cell.length_b   1.000
_cell.length_c   1.000
_cell.angle_alpha   90.00
_cell.angle_beta   90.00
_cell.angle_gamma   90.00
#
_symmetry.space_group_name_H-M   'P 1'
#
loop_
_entity.id
_entity.type
_entity.pdbx_description
1 polymer ?
#
loop_
_entity_poly.entity_id
_entity_poly.type
_entity_poly.pdbx_seq_one_letter_code
_entity_poly.pdbx_strand_id
1 'polypeptide(L)'
;MEPFKTITSLAAPLDRVNVDTDQIIPKQFLKRIERSGYGEFLFFDWRRLQDGPAAGEPDPSFVLNDAKYKGAKILIAGKNFGFGSSREHAAWALSDFGFRAVIAPTFADIFFSNAGKNGIVLIKLSEEDVALLLDRAAKTPNYQLTVSLENQTVSDAQGFHATFEIDPFRKYCLIEGLDDIGLTLRHAADLDKFETAHDQQHWFQPRA
;
A
#
# COMPACT_ATOMS: atom_id res chain seq x y z
N MET A 1 2.73 8.69 9.32
CA MET A 1 2.88 7.27 8.91
C MET A 1 4.20 6.68 9.40
N GLU A 2 4.39 5.34 9.35
CA GLU A 2 5.66 4.71 9.73
C GLU A 2 6.74 4.96 8.66
N PRO A 3 7.95 5.42 9.02
CA PRO A 3 9.05 5.63 8.07
C PRO A 3 9.41 4.36 7.30
N PHE A 4 9.79 4.53 6.03
CA PHE A 4 10.26 3.45 5.17
C PHE A 4 11.68 3.74 4.68
N LYS A 5 12.65 2.91 5.06
CA LYS A 5 14.03 3.01 4.55
C LYS A 5 14.40 1.78 3.72
N THR A 6 14.64 0.68 4.41
CA THR A 6 14.95 -0.62 3.80
C THR A 6 14.19 -1.71 4.54
N ILE A 7 13.56 -2.59 3.80
CA ILE A 7 12.90 -3.77 4.36
C ILE A 7 13.39 -5.02 3.65
N THR A 8 13.62 -6.09 4.41
CA THR A 8 13.76 -7.46 3.89
C THR A 8 12.62 -8.29 4.45
N SER A 9 11.82 -8.87 3.60
CA SER A 9 10.62 -9.59 4.01
C SER A 9 10.21 -10.66 3.01
N LEU A 10 9.39 -11.59 3.48
CA LEU A 10 8.65 -12.49 2.62
C LEU A 10 7.90 -11.69 1.54
N ALA A 11 7.89 -12.21 0.33
CA ALA A 11 7.17 -11.68 -0.81
C ALA A 11 6.00 -12.61 -1.17
N ALA A 12 4.78 -12.07 -1.14
CA ALA A 12 3.58 -12.81 -1.51
C ALA A 12 3.23 -12.60 -2.99
N PRO A 13 3.13 -13.67 -3.81
CA PRO A 13 2.79 -13.56 -5.22
C PRO A 13 1.27 -13.51 -5.42
N LEU A 14 0.74 -12.39 -5.85
CA LEU A 14 -0.62 -12.26 -6.34
C LEU A 14 -0.57 -12.20 -7.88
N ASP A 15 -0.47 -13.36 -8.53
CA ASP A 15 -0.41 -13.45 -9.99
C ASP A 15 -1.78 -13.16 -10.62
N ARG A 16 -2.20 -11.88 -10.51
CA ARG A 16 -3.43 -11.36 -11.10
C ARG A 16 -3.17 -10.01 -11.75
N VAL A 17 -3.70 -9.84 -12.96
CA VAL A 17 -3.70 -8.56 -13.67
C VAL A 17 -5.04 -7.84 -13.46
N ASN A 18 -5.06 -6.53 -13.70
CA ASN A 18 -6.28 -5.72 -13.61
C ASN A 18 -7.00 -5.87 -12.26
N VAL A 19 -6.24 -5.83 -11.17
CA VAL A 19 -6.79 -5.85 -9.82
C VAL A 19 -7.41 -4.49 -9.53
N ASP A 20 -8.73 -4.43 -9.44
CA ASP A 20 -9.44 -3.19 -9.16
C ASP A 20 -9.61 -2.92 -7.66
N THR A 21 -9.99 -1.69 -7.33
CA THR A 21 -10.15 -1.28 -5.94
C THR A 21 -11.34 -1.93 -5.24
N ASP A 22 -12.37 -2.43 -5.97
CA ASP A 22 -13.46 -3.22 -5.40
C ASP A 22 -13.00 -4.63 -5.02
N GLN A 23 -12.03 -5.18 -5.77
CA GLN A 23 -11.40 -6.46 -5.45
C GLN A 23 -10.44 -6.33 -4.26
N ILE A 24 -9.71 -5.20 -4.15
CA ILE A 24 -8.84 -4.93 -3.01
C ILE A 24 -9.66 -4.76 -1.73
N ILE A 25 -10.72 -3.95 -1.79
CA ILE A 25 -11.65 -3.70 -0.68
C ILE A 25 -13.09 -3.57 -1.21
N PRO A 26 -13.97 -4.56 -0.98
CA PRO A 26 -15.35 -4.52 -1.44
C PRO A 26 -16.13 -3.35 -0.85
N LYS A 27 -17.00 -2.77 -1.67
CA LYS A 27 -17.75 -1.54 -1.36
C LYS A 27 -18.60 -1.59 -0.09
N GLN A 28 -19.06 -2.79 0.34
CA GLN A 28 -19.84 -2.94 1.56
C GLN A 28 -19.08 -2.50 2.82
N PHE A 29 -17.75 -2.54 2.81
CA PHE A 29 -16.90 -2.14 3.94
C PHE A 29 -16.57 -0.64 3.95
N LEU A 30 -16.91 0.13 2.93
CA LEU A 30 -16.63 1.57 2.84
C LEU A 30 -17.50 2.43 3.75
N LYS A 31 -18.53 1.85 4.38
CA LYS A 31 -19.40 2.55 5.32
C LYS A 31 -18.82 2.70 6.73
N ARG A 32 -17.69 2.06 7.00
CA ARG A 32 -17.00 2.14 8.30
C ARG A 32 -16.39 3.53 8.47
N ILE A 33 -16.42 4.03 9.71
CA ILE A 33 -15.91 5.36 10.08
C ILE A 33 -14.44 5.26 10.54
N GLU A 34 -14.06 4.13 11.09
CA GLU A 34 -12.70 3.88 11.61
C GLU A 34 -11.69 3.88 10.46
N ARG A 35 -10.47 4.37 10.72
CA ARG A 35 -9.35 4.35 9.76
C ARG A 35 -8.45 3.12 9.87
N SER A 36 -8.75 2.19 10.76
CA SER A 36 -7.98 0.97 11.02
C SER A 36 -8.87 -0.27 11.07
N GLY A 37 -8.27 -1.46 10.97
CA GLY A 37 -8.99 -2.73 10.95
C GLY A 37 -9.48 -3.13 9.57
N TYR A 38 -9.00 -2.47 8.51
CA TYR A 38 -9.37 -2.81 7.12
C TYR A 38 -8.61 -4.03 6.58
N GLY A 39 -7.51 -4.43 7.22
CA GLY A 39 -6.71 -5.59 6.79
C GLY A 39 -7.49 -6.91 6.76
N GLU A 40 -8.49 -7.07 7.63
CA GLU A 40 -9.36 -8.25 7.61
C GLU A 40 -10.23 -8.35 6.35
N PHE A 41 -10.51 -7.20 5.70
CA PHE A 41 -11.32 -7.10 4.49
C PHE A 41 -10.50 -7.06 3.21
N LEU A 42 -9.16 -7.07 3.30
CA LEU A 42 -8.28 -7.11 2.14
C LEU A 42 -8.60 -8.33 1.28
N PHE A 43 -8.90 -8.12 -0.01
CA PHE A 43 -9.30 -9.15 -0.96
C PHE A 43 -10.41 -10.07 -0.43
N PHE A 44 -11.36 -9.54 0.30
CA PHE A 44 -12.37 -10.30 1.05
C PHE A 44 -13.07 -11.34 0.19
N ASP A 45 -13.53 -10.95 -1.01
CA ASP A 45 -14.28 -11.85 -1.91
C ASP A 45 -13.40 -12.96 -2.49
N TRP A 46 -12.09 -12.76 -2.58
CA TRP A 46 -11.14 -13.79 -3.03
C TRP A 46 -10.60 -14.65 -1.89
N ARG A 47 -10.54 -14.08 -0.70
CA ARG A 47 -10.00 -14.77 0.49
C ARG A 47 -11.01 -15.68 1.16
N ARG A 48 -12.27 -15.61 0.78
CA ARG A 48 -13.34 -16.38 1.39
C ARG A 48 -14.13 -17.17 0.35
N LEU A 49 -14.55 -18.36 0.75
CA LEU A 49 -15.44 -19.18 -0.06
C LEU A 49 -16.78 -18.46 -0.22
N GLN A 50 -17.26 -18.34 -1.44
CA GLN A 50 -18.48 -17.60 -1.73
C GLN A 50 -19.73 -18.46 -1.64
N ASP A 51 -19.60 -19.76 -1.88
CA ASP A 51 -20.71 -20.70 -2.03
C ASP A 51 -20.52 -21.97 -1.18
N GLY A 52 -21.62 -22.70 -0.98
CA GLY A 52 -21.63 -24.00 -0.31
C GLY A 52 -21.70 -23.92 1.21
N PRO A 53 -21.60 -25.09 1.90
CA PRO A 53 -21.73 -25.16 3.36
C PRO A 53 -20.66 -24.40 4.14
N ALA A 54 -19.51 -24.15 3.53
CA ALA A 54 -18.38 -23.41 4.10
C ALA A 54 -18.30 -21.95 3.62
N ALA A 55 -19.39 -21.40 3.09
CA ALA A 55 -19.41 -19.99 2.64
C ALA A 55 -18.99 -19.04 3.79
N GLY A 56 -18.08 -18.11 3.46
CA GLY A 56 -17.49 -17.20 4.46
C GLY A 56 -16.22 -17.71 5.15
N GLU A 57 -15.93 -19.00 5.11
CA GLU A 57 -14.65 -19.55 5.58
C GLU A 57 -13.49 -19.13 4.67
N PRO A 58 -12.24 -19.08 5.20
CA PRO A 58 -11.08 -18.78 4.38
C PRO A 58 -10.93 -19.78 3.21
N ASP A 59 -10.77 -19.27 2.00
CA ASP A 59 -10.45 -20.10 0.83
C ASP A 59 -8.99 -20.56 0.90
N PRO A 60 -8.70 -21.85 1.07
CA PRO A 60 -7.35 -22.37 1.18
C PRO A 60 -6.55 -22.25 -0.14
N SER A 61 -7.23 -22.05 -1.26
CA SER A 61 -6.58 -21.87 -2.56
C SER A 61 -6.05 -20.44 -2.78
N PHE A 62 -6.52 -19.47 -1.98
CA PHE A 62 -6.07 -18.09 -2.14
C PHE A 62 -4.72 -17.86 -1.46
N VAL A 63 -3.78 -17.31 -2.22
CA VAL A 63 -2.37 -17.17 -1.84
C VAL A 63 -2.14 -16.52 -0.47
N LEU A 64 -2.90 -15.49 -0.09
CA LEU A 64 -2.70 -14.81 1.21
C LEU A 64 -3.31 -15.56 2.40
N ASN A 65 -4.02 -16.66 2.18
CA ASN A 65 -4.48 -17.58 3.22
C ASN A 65 -3.47 -18.73 3.48
N ASP A 66 -2.49 -18.90 2.58
CA ASP A 66 -1.42 -19.87 2.79
C ASP A 66 -0.47 -19.39 3.90
N ALA A 67 -0.27 -20.24 4.89
CA ALA A 67 0.57 -19.94 6.06
C ALA A 67 2.01 -19.56 5.71
N LYS A 68 2.54 -20.02 4.53
CA LYS A 68 3.90 -19.69 4.07
C LYS A 68 4.10 -18.20 3.78
N TYR A 69 3.02 -17.45 3.50
CA TYR A 69 3.09 -16.00 3.27
C TYR A 69 2.67 -15.16 4.47
N LYS A 70 2.39 -15.79 5.61
CA LYS A 70 2.01 -15.07 6.82
C LYS A 70 3.09 -14.09 7.25
N GLY A 71 2.72 -12.83 7.40
CA GLY A 71 3.65 -11.75 7.76
C GLY A 71 4.46 -11.19 6.59
N ALA A 72 4.14 -11.55 5.34
CA ALA A 72 4.72 -10.93 4.17
C ALA A 72 4.43 -9.42 4.14
N LYS A 73 5.48 -8.61 3.97
CA LYS A 73 5.37 -7.15 3.85
C LYS A 73 5.50 -6.66 2.40
N ILE A 74 5.77 -7.56 1.47
CA ILE A 74 5.94 -7.24 0.05
C ILE A 74 4.91 -8.04 -0.73
N LEU A 75 4.09 -7.35 -1.54
CA LEU A 75 3.16 -7.95 -2.48
C LEU A 75 3.72 -7.83 -3.90
N ILE A 76 3.75 -8.92 -4.65
CA ILE A 76 4.08 -8.89 -6.07
C ILE A 76 2.78 -9.14 -6.84
N ALA A 77 2.43 -8.26 -7.78
CA ALA A 77 1.17 -8.32 -8.51
C ALA A 77 1.37 -8.13 -10.01
N GLY A 78 0.40 -8.52 -10.79
CA GLY A 78 0.37 -8.29 -12.23
C GLY A 78 0.09 -6.83 -12.59
N LYS A 79 0.08 -6.54 -13.90
CA LYS A 79 -0.11 -5.19 -14.42
C LYS A 79 -1.49 -4.60 -14.10
N ASN A 80 -1.54 -3.24 -14.12
CA ASN A 80 -2.74 -2.45 -13.90
C ASN A 80 -3.35 -2.69 -12.51
N PHE A 81 -2.50 -2.68 -11.47
CA PHE A 81 -2.94 -2.87 -10.08
C PHE A 81 -3.57 -1.59 -9.51
N GLY A 82 -4.72 -1.75 -8.82
CA GLY A 82 -5.41 -0.66 -8.14
C GLY A 82 -6.24 0.22 -9.07
N PHE A 83 -6.63 -0.27 -10.27
CA PHE A 83 -7.51 0.49 -11.15
C PHE A 83 -8.95 0.58 -10.59
N GLY A 84 -9.81 1.38 -11.22
CA GLY A 84 -11.20 1.57 -10.81
C GLY A 84 -11.41 2.85 -10.01
N SER A 85 -12.30 2.79 -9.01
CA SER A 85 -12.69 3.97 -8.23
C SER A 85 -11.57 4.47 -7.31
N SER A 86 -11.51 5.79 -7.11
CA SER A 86 -10.60 6.40 -6.14
C SER A 86 -10.99 6.01 -4.71
N ARG A 87 -10.30 5.01 -4.14
CA ARG A 87 -10.57 4.54 -2.77
C ARG A 87 -9.29 4.51 -1.95
N GLU A 88 -9.20 5.41 -1.02
CA GLU A 88 -8.10 5.42 -0.04
C GLU A 88 -8.14 4.17 0.84
N HIS A 89 -9.34 3.63 1.09
CA HIS A 89 -9.56 2.37 1.82
C HIS A 89 -8.79 1.17 1.25
N ALA A 90 -8.52 1.15 -0.07
CA ALA A 90 -7.70 0.11 -0.68
C ALA A 90 -6.24 0.17 -0.17
N ALA A 91 -5.70 1.37 -0.01
CA ALA A 91 -4.38 1.56 0.60
C ALA A 91 -4.39 1.22 2.09
N TRP A 92 -5.45 1.60 2.82
CA TRP A 92 -5.60 1.23 4.23
C TRP A 92 -5.67 -0.29 4.43
N ALA A 93 -6.44 -1.00 3.60
CA ALA A 93 -6.56 -2.45 3.69
C ALA A 93 -5.21 -3.16 3.48
N LEU A 94 -4.41 -2.71 2.51
CA LEU A 94 -3.07 -3.25 2.27
C LEU A 94 -2.13 -2.95 3.44
N SER A 95 -2.11 -1.71 3.93
CA SER A 95 -1.27 -1.29 5.05
C SER A 95 -1.62 -2.02 6.34
N ASP A 96 -2.91 -2.09 6.69
CA ASP A 96 -3.39 -2.78 7.90
C ASP A 96 -3.16 -4.29 7.84
N PHE A 97 -3.18 -4.89 6.64
CA PHE A 97 -2.81 -6.29 6.47
C PHE A 97 -1.32 -6.54 6.72
N GLY A 98 -0.51 -5.49 6.60
CA GLY A 98 0.93 -5.51 6.86
C GLY A 98 1.81 -5.26 5.64
N PHE A 99 1.25 -5.02 4.45
CA PHE A 99 2.05 -4.71 3.28
C PHE A 99 2.66 -3.31 3.38
N ARG A 100 3.96 -3.24 3.10
CA ARG A 100 4.75 -2.01 3.07
C ARG A 100 5.21 -1.65 1.66
N ALA A 101 5.30 -2.64 0.78
CA ALA A 101 5.65 -2.44 -0.63
C ALA A 101 4.76 -3.30 -1.53
N VAL A 102 4.42 -2.76 -2.70
CA VAL A 102 3.76 -3.50 -3.79
C VAL A 102 4.61 -3.34 -5.04
N ILE A 103 4.93 -4.45 -5.69
CA ILE A 103 5.71 -4.51 -6.94
C ILE A 103 4.77 -4.93 -8.04
N ALA A 104 4.68 -4.15 -9.12
CA ALA A 104 3.87 -4.49 -10.30
C ALA A 104 4.43 -3.77 -11.55
N PRO A 105 4.10 -4.23 -12.77
CA PRO A 105 4.50 -3.53 -13.98
C PRO A 105 3.88 -2.15 -14.11
N THR A 106 2.60 -2.01 -13.75
CA THR A 106 1.88 -0.73 -13.80
C THR A 106 0.85 -0.63 -12.68
N PHE A 107 0.57 0.60 -12.27
CA PHE A 107 -0.45 0.96 -11.28
C PHE A 107 -1.37 2.02 -11.84
N ALA A 108 -2.60 2.07 -11.35
CA ALA A 108 -3.49 3.19 -11.61
C ALA A 108 -3.02 4.44 -10.84
N ASP A 109 -3.07 5.63 -11.48
CA ASP A 109 -2.49 6.86 -10.96
C ASP A 109 -3.08 7.28 -9.61
N ILE A 110 -4.40 7.16 -9.45
CA ILE A 110 -5.08 7.52 -8.20
C ILE A 110 -4.66 6.58 -7.06
N PHE A 111 -4.59 5.27 -7.33
CA PHE A 111 -4.12 4.30 -6.36
C PHE A 111 -2.66 4.56 -5.98
N PHE A 112 -1.83 4.89 -6.98
CA PHE A 112 -0.41 5.23 -6.77
C PHE A 112 -0.26 6.43 -5.80
N SER A 113 -1.09 7.46 -5.96
CA SER A 113 -1.09 8.61 -5.06
C SER A 113 -1.53 8.23 -3.64
N ASN A 114 -2.66 7.51 -3.51
CA ASN A 114 -3.22 7.13 -2.21
C ASN A 114 -2.29 6.20 -1.43
N ALA A 115 -1.70 5.20 -2.07
CA ALA A 115 -0.79 4.25 -1.43
C ALA A 115 0.43 4.95 -0.83
N GLY A 116 1.06 5.88 -1.59
CA GLY A 116 2.22 6.63 -1.09
C GLY A 116 1.91 7.52 0.11
N LYS A 117 0.71 8.11 0.19
CA LYS A 117 0.26 8.90 1.35
C LYS A 117 0.02 8.02 2.59
N ASN A 118 -0.20 6.74 2.41
CA ASN A 118 -0.45 5.77 3.47
C ASN A 118 0.78 4.88 3.80
N GLY A 119 1.97 5.28 3.35
CA GLY A 119 3.23 4.63 3.73
C GLY A 119 3.54 3.34 2.97
N ILE A 120 2.87 3.10 1.83
CA ILE A 120 3.15 1.95 0.96
C ILE A 120 4.03 2.42 -0.21
N VAL A 121 5.17 1.77 -0.40
CA VAL A 121 6.05 2.00 -1.55
C VAL A 121 5.54 1.21 -2.75
N LEU A 122 5.17 1.90 -3.82
CA LEU A 122 4.79 1.27 -5.08
C LEU A 122 5.98 1.26 -6.03
N ILE A 123 6.34 0.07 -6.50
CA ILE A 123 7.54 -0.19 -7.30
C ILE A 123 7.13 -0.69 -8.67
N LYS A 124 7.47 0.09 -9.70
CA LYS A 124 7.28 -0.32 -11.10
C LYS A 124 8.55 -1.04 -11.57
N LEU A 125 8.40 -2.27 -12.04
CA LEU A 125 9.45 -3.04 -12.71
C LEU A 125 8.95 -3.51 -14.07
N SER A 126 9.85 -4.04 -14.91
CA SER A 126 9.46 -4.62 -16.20
C SER A 126 8.50 -5.81 -16.02
N GLU A 127 7.72 -6.14 -17.07
CA GLU A 127 6.85 -7.32 -17.02
C GLU A 127 7.67 -8.61 -16.84
N GLU A 128 8.88 -8.66 -17.42
CA GLU A 128 9.81 -9.79 -17.29
C GLU A 128 10.31 -9.94 -15.87
N ASP A 129 10.73 -8.85 -15.22
CA ASP A 129 11.20 -8.87 -13.84
C ASP A 129 10.08 -9.30 -12.89
N VAL A 130 8.88 -8.74 -13.05
CA VAL A 130 7.73 -9.11 -12.23
C VAL A 130 7.35 -10.57 -12.41
N ALA A 131 7.35 -11.08 -13.64
CA ALA A 131 7.09 -12.51 -13.91
C ALA A 131 8.14 -13.43 -13.25
N LEU A 132 9.42 -13.05 -13.30
CA LEU A 132 10.49 -13.76 -12.61
C LEU A 132 10.28 -13.77 -11.08
N LEU A 133 9.93 -12.62 -10.51
CA LEU A 133 9.70 -12.50 -9.06
C LEU A 133 8.46 -13.30 -8.62
N LEU A 134 7.38 -13.29 -9.39
CA LEU A 134 6.18 -14.12 -9.15
C LEU A 134 6.52 -15.61 -9.14
N ASP A 135 7.27 -16.07 -10.15
CA ASP A 135 7.70 -17.47 -10.28
C ASP A 135 8.58 -17.89 -9.08
N ARG A 136 9.58 -17.07 -8.71
CA ARG A 136 10.45 -17.33 -7.55
C ARG A 136 9.65 -17.36 -6.24
N ALA A 137 8.76 -16.39 -6.02
CA ALA A 137 7.95 -16.32 -4.82
C ALA A 137 6.97 -17.52 -4.69
N ALA A 138 6.48 -18.04 -5.80
CA ALA A 138 5.61 -19.21 -5.80
C ALA A 138 6.36 -20.53 -5.53
N LYS A 139 7.59 -20.67 -6.08
CA LYS A 139 8.37 -21.93 -6.07
C LYS A 139 9.39 -22.04 -4.94
N THR A 140 9.92 -20.91 -4.46
CA THR A 140 10.97 -20.91 -3.43
C THR A 140 10.35 -20.79 -2.04
N PRO A 141 10.54 -21.74 -1.14
CA PRO A 141 10.10 -21.63 0.25
C PRO A 141 10.73 -20.41 0.94
N ASN A 142 9.93 -19.67 1.68
CA ASN A 142 10.37 -18.48 2.42
C ASN A 142 11.10 -17.43 1.55
N TYR A 143 10.67 -17.27 0.30
CA TYR A 143 11.27 -16.31 -0.62
C TYR A 143 11.18 -14.90 -0.08
N GLN A 144 12.32 -14.23 0.01
CA GLN A 144 12.44 -12.88 0.52
C GLN A 144 12.98 -11.93 -0.53
N LEU A 145 12.47 -10.71 -0.49
CA LEU A 145 12.99 -9.56 -1.22
C LEU A 145 13.50 -8.51 -0.25
N THR A 146 14.56 -7.83 -0.64
CA THR A 146 15.03 -6.60 -0.01
C THR A 146 14.63 -5.42 -0.88
N VAL A 147 13.88 -4.50 -0.32
CA VAL A 147 13.51 -3.23 -0.94
C VAL A 147 14.21 -2.11 -0.20
N SER A 148 15.10 -1.39 -0.87
CA SER A 148 15.76 -0.19 -0.34
C SER A 148 15.19 1.05 -1.03
N LEU A 149 14.48 1.87 -0.28
CA LEU A 149 13.94 3.15 -0.80
C LEU A 149 15.05 4.19 -0.95
N GLU A 150 16.05 4.17 -0.08
CA GLU A 150 17.18 5.08 -0.13
C GLU A 150 17.97 4.90 -1.44
N ASN A 151 18.28 3.64 -1.78
CA ASN A 151 19.03 3.27 -2.99
C ASN A 151 18.12 3.05 -4.22
N GLN A 152 16.79 3.02 -4.01
CA GLN A 152 15.80 2.73 -5.06
C GLN A 152 16.09 1.38 -5.75
N THR A 153 16.31 0.34 -4.95
CA THR A 153 16.64 -1.00 -5.43
C THR A 153 15.71 -2.07 -4.85
N VAL A 154 15.50 -3.11 -5.66
CA VAL A 154 14.90 -4.38 -5.25
C VAL A 154 15.90 -5.49 -5.53
N SER A 155 16.15 -6.35 -4.57
CA SER A 155 17.09 -7.47 -4.72
C SER A 155 16.66 -8.70 -3.95
N ASP A 156 17.20 -9.86 -4.32
CA ASP A 156 17.04 -11.11 -3.59
C ASP A 156 18.40 -11.83 -3.38
N ALA A 157 18.36 -12.93 -2.64
CA ALA A 157 19.53 -13.77 -2.41
C ALA A 157 19.93 -14.65 -3.62
N GLN A 158 19.11 -14.67 -4.68
CA GLN A 158 19.32 -15.50 -5.89
C GLN A 158 19.92 -14.69 -7.05
N GLY A 159 20.45 -13.49 -6.76
CA GLY A 159 21.11 -12.64 -7.76
C GLY A 159 20.19 -11.71 -8.55
N PHE A 160 18.91 -11.60 -8.18
CA PHE A 160 18.06 -10.57 -8.76
C PHE A 160 18.44 -9.19 -8.20
N HIS A 161 18.57 -8.23 -9.08
CA HIS A 161 18.79 -6.84 -8.72
C HIS A 161 18.17 -5.94 -9.78
N ALA A 162 17.25 -5.07 -9.37
CA ALA A 162 16.62 -4.08 -10.22
C ALA A 162 16.57 -2.72 -9.52
N THR A 163 16.56 -1.65 -10.30
CA THR A 163 16.35 -0.28 -9.83
C THR A 163 14.94 0.17 -10.17
N PHE A 164 14.40 1.11 -9.38
CA PHE A 164 13.11 1.72 -9.67
C PHE A 164 13.14 3.23 -9.49
N GLU A 165 12.24 3.90 -10.16
CA GLU A 165 12.08 5.35 -10.03
C GLU A 165 10.96 5.70 -9.06
N ILE A 166 11.18 6.78 -8.31
CA ILE A 166 10.17 7.37 -7.42
C ILE A 166 10.35 8.89 -7.41
N ASP A 167 9.24 9.61 -7.37
CA ASP A 167 9.26 11.05 -7.22
C ASP A 167 10.05 11.47 -5.97
N PRO A 168 10.98 12.44 -6.05
CA PRO A 168 11.86 12.83 -4.94
C PRO A 168 11.10 13.32 -3.71
N PHE A 169 10.00 14.04 -3.89
CA PHE A 169 9.19 14.51 -2.77
C PHE A 169 8.46 13.35 -2.09
N ARG A 170 7.93 12.42 -2.87
CA ARG A 170 7.30 11.20 -2.35
C ARG A 170 8.32 10.34 -1.58
N LYS A 171 9.51 10.16 -2.13
CA LYS A 171 10.62 9.47 -1.46
C LYS A 171 10.93 10.08 -0.10
N TYR A 172 11.06 11.41 -0.07
CA TYR A 172 11.30 12.16 1.17
C TYR A 172 10.19 11.92 2.21
N CYS A 173 8.91 12.05 1.82
CA CYS A 173 7.78 11.82 2.71
C CYS A 173 7.78 10.39 3.29
N LEU A 174 8.05 9.38 2.46
CA LEU A 174 8.10 7.98 2.88
C LEU A 174 9.27 7.71 3.83
N ILE A 175 10.47 8.24 3.54
CA ILE A 175 11.66 8.06 4.41
C ILE A 175 11.44 8.70 5.77
N GLU A 176 10.88 9.92 5.80
CA GLU A 176 10.61 10.67 7.03
C GLU A 176 9.32 10.25 7.75
N GLY A 177 8.49 9.41 7.13
CA GLY A 177 7.20 8.99 7.68
C GLY A 177 6.15 10.10 7.73
N LEU A 178 6.20 11.05 6.78
CA LEU A 178 5.33 12.23 6.73
C LEU A 178 4.11 11.98 5.85
N ASP A 179 2.93 12.14 6.43
CA ASP A 179 1.68 12.32 5.71
C ASP A 179 1.38 13.82 5.49
N ASP A 180 0.25 14.13 4.87
CA ASP A 180 -0.14 15.53 4.58
C ASP A 180 -0.25 16.36 5.85
N ILE A 181 -0.69 15.77 6.98
CA ILE A 181 -0.78 16.45 8.28
C ILE A 181 0.63 16.64 8.87
N GLY A 182 1.47 15.61 8.84
CA GLY A 182 2.84 15.69 9.31
C GLY A 182 3.67 16.74 8.57
N LEU A 183 3.43 16.92 7.26
CA LEU A 183 4.03 18.00 6.47
C LEU A 183 3.58 19.38 6.96
N THR A 184 2.28 19.55 7.18
CA THR A 184 1.73 20.82 7.69
C THR A 184 2.27 21.15 9.08
N LEU A 185 2.36 20.18 9.98
CA LEU A 185 2.88 20.37 11.33
C LEU A 185 4.36 20.76 11.39
N ARG A 186 5.14 20.55 10.32
CA ARG A 186 6.50 21.11 10.24
C ARG A 186 6.54 22.64 10.17
N HIS A 187 5.41 23.26 9.84
CA HIS A 187 5.22 24.72 9.79
C HIS A 187 4.40 25.24 11.00
N ALA A 188 4.36 24.49 12.12
CA ALA A 188 3.53 24.83 13.30
C ALA A 188 3.76 26.29 13.77
N ALA A 189 5.02 26.74 13.84
CA ALA A 189 5.35 28.11 14.25
C ALA A 189 4.78 29.19 13.30
N ASP A 190 4.66 28.90 12.02
CA ASP A 190 4.07 29.82 11.05
C ASP A 190 2.54 29.78 11.11
N LEU A 191 1.96 28.60 11.38
CA LEU A 191 0.54 28.43 11.66
C LEU A 191 0.12 29.23 12.90
N ASP A 192 0.84 29.10 14.02
CA ASP A 192 0.57 29.82 15.26
C ASP A 192 0.61 31.34 15.04
N LYS A 193 1.59 31.85 14.28
CA LYS A 193 1.67 33.26 13.91
C LYS A 193 0.46 33.70 13.08
N PHE A 194 0.09 32.88 12.09
CA PHE A 194 -1.05 33.18 11.23
C PHE A 194 -2.36 33.19 12.04
N GLU A 195 -2.61 32.18 12.86
CA GLU A 195 -3.81 32.08 13.71
C GLU A 195 -3.90 33.27 14.66
N THR A 196 -2.81 33.62 15.35
CA THR A 196 -2.76 34.78 16.25
C THR A 196 -3.12 36.09 15.53
N ALA A 197 -2.56 36.30 14.32
CA ALA A 197 -2.86 37.49 13.52
C ALA A 197 -4.28 37.49 12.97
N HIS A 198 -4.78 36.32 12.56
CA HIS A 198 -6.13 36.13 12.03
C HIS A 198 -7.20 36.38 13.10
N ASP A 199 -7.01 35.85 14.32
CA ASP A 199 -7.95 36.02 15.44
C ASP A 199 -8.06 37.49 15.86
N GLN A 200 -6.96 38.25 15.74
CA GLN A 200 -6.98 39.71 16.01
C GLN A 200 -7.78 40.49 14.97
N GLN A 201 -8.00 39.96 13.77
CA GLN A 201 -8.72 40.64 12.70
C GLN A 201 -10.25 40.49 12.77
N HIS A 202 -10.80 39.79 13.77
CA HIS A 202 -12.24 39.60 14.01
C HIS A 202 -13.08 39.25 12.77
N TRP A 203 -12.61 38.30 11.96
CA TRP A 203 -13.26 37.88 10.71
C TRP A 203 -14.71 37.39 10.89
N PHE A 204 -15.06 36.92 12.08
CA PHE A 204 -16.40 36.44 12.45
C PHE A 204 -17.00 37.29 13.57
N GLN A 205 -17.19 38.57 13.33
CA GLN A 205 -18.13 39.30 14.19
C GLN A 205 -19.57 38.94 13.71
N PRO A 206 -20.43 38.41 14.61
CA PRO A 206 -21.84 38.30 14.27
C PRO A 206 -22.36 39.68 13.88
N ARG A 207 -22.94 39.82 12.71
CA ARG A 207 -23.62 41.06 12.37
C ARG A 207 -24.73 41.25 13.40
N ALA A 208 -24.68 42.38 14.13
CA ALA A 208 -25.71 42.80 15.06
C ALA A 208 -27.06 43.02 14.34
#